data_a1001d2f8cb8090825d80c4dd4894c7f
#
_entry.id   a1001d2f8cb8090825d80c4dd4894c7f
#
_cell.length_a   1.000
_cell.length_b   1.000
_cell.length_c   1.000
_cell.angle_alpha   90.00
_cell.angle_beta   90.00
_cell.angle_gamma   90.00
#
_symmetry.space_group_name_H-M   'P 1'
#
loop_
_entity.id
_entity.type
_entity.pdbx_description
1 polymer ?
#
loop_
_entity_poly.entity_id
_entity_poly.type
_entity_poly.pdbx_seq_one_letter_code
_entity_poly.pdbx_strand_id
1 'polypeptide(L)'
;LAILFDFPWEDRDLLTHWSDWAGDTELATVRELDKLRQDILREMGSYFGQLWSDRAKGEQGKDLISMMIRSDSMNHMSPQEFIGNLVLLIVGGNDTTRNTMSGIIHAFHEFPEQRKAFEDDKSLIPNAVQECIRYQTPLKHMRRTCTQDTELFGQQITAGDKVVLWYNSANRD
;
A
#
# COMPACT_ATOMS: atom_id res chain seq x y z
N LEU A 1 -8.58 -1.02 -6.32
CA LEU A 1 -8.82 0.15 -5.46
C LEU A 1 -10.13 0.84 -5.81
N ALA A 2 -10.39 1.18 -7.08
CA ALA A 2 -11.62 1.88 -7.47
C ALA A 2 -12.89 1.18 -6.94
N ILE A 3 -12.98 -0.14 -7.08
CA ILE A 3 -14.09 -0.93 -6.54
C ILE A 3 -14.17 -0.87 -5.01
N LEU A 4 -13.03 -0.93 -4.32
CA LEU A 4 -13.00 -0.90 -2.84
C LEU A 4 -13.43 0.45 -2.26
N PHE A 5 -13.16 1.53 -2.97
CA PHE A 5 -13.59 2.88 -2.59
C PHE A 5 -14.96 3.26 -3.17
N ASP A 6 -15.57 2.40 -3.99
CA ASP A 6 -16.71 2.78 -4.85
C ASP A 6 -16.44 4.12 -5.55
N PHE A 7 -15.26 4.20 -6.16
CA PHE A 7 -14.72 5.39 -6.78
C PHE A 7 -15.33 5.57 -8.17
N PRO A 8 -15.64 6.80 -8.61
CA PRO A 8 -16.14 7.05 -9.96
C PRO A 8 -15.20 6.42 -11.00
N TRP A 9 -15.77 5.61 -11.89
CA TRP A 9 -14.97 4.80 -12.82
C TRP A 9 -14.18 5.65 -13.81
N GLU A 10 -14.74 6.78 -14.20
CA GLU A 10 -14.14 7.79 -15.05
C GLU A 10 -12.88 8.42 -14.43
N ASP A 11 -12.84 8.53 -13.10
CA ASP A 11 -11.75 9.18 -12.37
C ASP A 11 -10.69 8.18 -11.85
N ARG A 12 -10.82 6.88 -12.15
CA ARG A 12 -9.96 5.81 -11.58
C ARG A 12 -8.47 6.02 -11.81
N ASP A 13 -8.10 6.73 -12.87
CA ASP A 13 -6.70 6.98 -13.22
C ASP A 13 -6.03 7.94 -12.21
N LEU A 14 -6.82 8.76 -11.49
CA LEU A 14 -6.35 9.58 -10.39
C LEU A 14 -5.76 8.74 -9.25
N LEU A 15 -6.31 7.56 -8.99
CA LEU A 15 -5.76 6.66 -7.95
C LEU A 15 -4.32 6.23 -8.26
N THR A 16 -4.01 5.98 -9.53
CA THR A 16 -2.64 5.66 -9.95
C THR A 16 -1.76 6.90 -9.87
N HIS A 17 -2.23 8.03 -10.37
CA HIS A 17 -1.52 9.30 -10.31
C HIS A 17 -1.15 9.68 -8.86
N TRP A 18 -2.10 9.64 -7.95
CA TRP A 18 -1.83 9.93 -6.53
C TRP A 18 -0.91 8.91 -5.86
N SER A 19 -1.02 7.62 -6.25
CA SER A 19 -0.13 6.57 -5.75
C SER A 19 1.32 6.82 -6.15
N ASP A 20 1.57 7.17 -7.40
CA ASP A 20 2.90 7.42 -7.93
C ASP A 20 3.56 8.60 -7.18
N TRP A 21 2.83 9.70 -6.99
CA TRP A 21 3.34 10.85 -6.24
C TRP A 21 3.47 10.62 -4.73
N ALA A 22 2.54 9.90 -4.13
CA ALA A 22 2.57 9.62 -2.69
C ALA A 22 3.67 8.60 -2.32
N GLY A 23 3.87 7.59 -3.17
CA GLY A 23 4.82 6.50 -2.95
C GLY A 23 6.28 6.87 -3.20
N ASP A 24 6.54 7.87 -4.04
CA ASP A 24 7.90 8.29 -4.36
C ASP A 24 8.45 9.24 -3.29
N THR A 25 9.26 8.66 -2.39
CA THR A 25 9.90 9.39 -1.30
C THR A 25 11.13 10.19 -1.74
N GLU A 26 11.70 9.93 -2.93
CA GLU A 26 12.82 10.68 -3.46
C GLU A 26 12.39 12.07 -3.88
N LEU A 27 11.17 12.23 -4.37
CA LEU A 27 10.58 13.53 -4.69
C LEU A 27 10.58 14.50 -3.50
N ALA A 28 10.44 13.97 -2.28
CA ALA A 28 10.47 14.79 -1.06
C ALA A 28 11.86 15.35 -0.72
N THR A 29 12.92 14.87 -1.39
CA THR A 29 14.29 15.38 -1.17
C THR A 29 14.60 16.63 -2.01
N VAL A 30 13.82 16.91 -3.04
CA VAL A 30 13.96 18.05 -3.92
C VAL A 30 12.84 19.06 -3.62
N ARG A 31 13.19 20.26 -3.16
CA ARG A 31 12.24 21.22 -2.62
C ARG A 31 11.07 21.59 -3.55
N GLU A 32 11.35 21.74 -4.84
CA GLU A 32 10.33 22.09 -5.84
C GLU A 32 9.38 20.92 -6.07
N LEU A 33 9.90 19.69 -6.11
CA LEU A 33 9.13 18.46 -6.29
C LEU A 33 8.34 18.11 -5.03
N ASP A 34 8.90 18.33 -3.84
CA ASP A 34 8.16 18.15 -2.58
C ASP A 34 6.96 19.08 -2.50
N LYS A 35 7.11 20.34 -2.91
CA LYS A 35 5.98 21.26 -2.97
C LYS A 35 4.88 20.76 -3.90
N LEU A 36 5.23 20.34 -5.10
CA LEU A 36 4.27 19.78 -6.06
C LEU A 36 3.62 18.51 -5.53
N ARG A 37 4.39 17.62 -4.92
CA ARG A 37 3.89 16.42 -4.25
C ARG A 37 2.85 16.77 -3.18
N GLN A 38 3.11 17.78 -2.35
CA GLN A 38 2.16 18.21 -1.33
C GLN A 38 0.91 18.85 -1.90
N ASP A 39 1.01 19.55 -3.05
CA ASP A 39 -0.16 20.06 -3.76
C ASP A 39 -1.04 18.93 -4.27
N ILE A 40 -0.44 17.89 -4.86
CA ILE A 40 -1.14 16.68 -5.36
C ILE A 40 -1.78 15.90 -4.20
N LEU A 41 -1.11 15.76 -3.06
CA LEU A 41 -1.70 15.12 -1.88
C LEU A 41 -2.87 15.92 -1.29
N ARG A 42 -2.83 17.25 -1.39
CA ARG A 42 -3.96 18.10 -0.99
C ARG A 42 -5.15 17.96 -1.96
N GLU A 43 -4.89 17.88 -3.26
CA GLU A 43 -5.91 17.57 -4.26
C GLU A 43 -6.60 16.24 -3.95
N MET A 44 -5.83 15.17 -3.73
CA MET A 44 -6.34 13.86 -3.31
C MET A 44 -7.19 13.98 -2.04
N GLY A 45 -6.68 14.66 -1.01
CA GLY A 45 -7.40 14.87 0.25
C GLY A 45 -8.72 15.61 0.05
N SER A 46 -8.75 16.61 -0.84
CA SER A 46 -9.95 17.37 -1.16
C SER A 46 -10.99 16.52 -1.89
N TYR A 47 -10.57 15.73 -2.86
CA TYR A 47 -11.43 14.81 -3.60
C TYR A 47 -12.08 13.77 -2.65
N PHE A 48 -11.28 13.09 -1.85
CA PHE A 48 -11.79 12.11 -0.89
C PHE A 48 -12.61 12.76 0.24
N GLY A 49 -12.28 14.00 0.62
CA GLY A 49 -13.08 14.79 1.56
C GLY A 49 -14.48 15.09 1.02
N GLN A 50 -14.62 15.34 -0.28
CA GLN A 50 -15.92 15.48 -0.93
C GLN A 50 -16.68 14.15 -0.93
N LEU A 51 -16.03 13.04 -1.33
CA LEU A 51 -16.64 11.70 -1.26
C LEU A 51 -17.12 11.35 0.16
N TRP A 52 -16.31 11.67 1.16
CA TRP A 52 -16.69 11.49 2.57
C TRP A 52 -17.94 12.28 2.91
N SER A 53 -17.97 13.57 2.56
CA SER A 53 -19.10 14.47 2.87
C SER A 53 -20.40 14.02 2.21
N ASP A 54 -20.31 13.55 0.96
CA ASP A 54 -21.48 13.09 0.20
C ASP A 54 -22.02 11.78 0.78
N ARG A 55 -21.15 10.84 1.17
CA ARG A 55 -21.55 9.57 1.77
C ARG A 55 -22.04 9.71 3.21
N ALA A 56 -21.49 10.64 3.96
CA ALA A 56 -21.98 10.91 5.31
C ALA A 56 -23.42 11.46 5.35
N LYS A 57 -23.87 12.10 4.26
CA LYS A 57 -25.24 12.64 4.12
C LYS A 57 -26.22 11.67 3.47
N GLY A 58 -25.72 10.69 2.72
CA GLY A 58 -26.52 9.74 1.95
C GLY A 58 -26.62 8.36 2.59
N GLU A 59 -27.14 7.39 1.83
CA GLU A 59 -27.05 5.99 2.21
C GLU A 59 -25.59 5.51 2.12
N GLN A 60 -25.10 4.99 3.22
CA GLN A 60 -23.73 4.50 3.31
C GLN A 60 -23.61 3.10 2.70
N GLY A 61 -22.73 2.99 1.71
CA GLY A 61 -22.41 1.75 1.03
C GLY A 61 -21.56 0.76 1.85
N LYS A 62 -21.00 -0.23 1.15
CA LYS A 62 -20.05 -1.22 1.71
C LYS A 62 -18.60 -0.91 1.35
N ASP A 63 -18.35 0.24 0.75
CA ASP A 63 -17.04 0.71 0.38
C ASP A 63 -16.20 1.15 1.59
N LEU A 64 -14.88 1.31 1.39
CA LEU A 64 -13.95 1.66 2.47
C LEU A 64 -14.28 3.00 3.11
N ILE A 65 -14.70 4.04 2.35
CA ILE A 65 -15.03 5.35 2.91
C ILE A 65 -16.26 5.22 3.82
N SER A 66 -17.30 4.54 3.36
CA SER A 66 -18.51 4.28 4.17
C SER A 66 -18.20 3.46 5.42
N MET A 67 -17.25 2.50 5.34
CA MET A 67 -16.79 1.75 6.52
C MET A 67 -16.04 2.64 7.51
N MET A 68 -15.18 3.54 7.04
CA MET A 68 -14.45 4.50 7.88
C MET A 68 -15.41 5.46 8.58
N ILE A 69 -16.44 5.96 7.88
CA ILE A 69 -17.48 6.83 8.46
C ILE A 69 -18.22 6.13 9.61
N ARG A 70 -18.50 4.83 9.49
CA ARG A 70 -19.20 4.05 10.53
C ARG A 70 -18.30 3.55 11.66
N SER A 71 -16.99 3.63 11.50
CA SER A 71 -16.04 3.14 12.51
C SER A 71 -15.87 4.13 13.64
N ASP A 72 -16.12 3.71 14.87
CA ASP A 72 -15.94 4.56 16.07
C ASP A 72 -14.50 5.09 16.21
N SER A 73 -13.52 4.35 15.71
CA SER A 73 -12.12 4.74 15.76
C SER A 73 -11.69 5.66 14.61
N MET A 74 -12.46 5.75 13.52
CA MET A 74 -12.06 6.47 12.30
C MET A 74 -12.98 7.64 11.93
N ASN A 75 -14.18 7.70 12.47
CA ASN A 75 -15.15 8.76 12.13
C ASN A 75 -14.77 10.16 12.65
N HIS A 76 -13.77 10.25 13.56
CA HIS A 76 -13.29 11.50 14.18
C HIS A 76 -11.82 11.82 13.79
N MET A 77 -11.30 11.24 12.70
CA MET A 77 -9.95 11.53 12.24
C MET A 77 -9.74 13.02 11.96
N SER A 78 -8.59 13.53 12.35
CA SER A 78 -8.10 14.82 11.86
C SER A 78 -7.87 14.77 10.35
N PRO A 79 -7.84 15.92 9.64
CA PRO A 79 -7.52 15.93 8.21
C PRO A 79 -6.18 15.25 7.86
N GLN A 80 -5.17 15.37 8.75
CA GLN A 80 -3.86 14.72 8.55
C GLN A 80 -3.95 13.20 8.69
N GLU A 81 -4.67 12.71 9.69
CA GLU A 81 -4.89 11.27 9.85
C GLU A 81 -5.68 10.69 8.68
N PHE A 82 -6.71 11.42 8.21
CA PHE A 82 -7.50 11.01 7.05
C PHE A 82 -6.61 10.87 5.79
N ILE A 83 -5.83 11.91 5.46
CA ILE A 83 -4.89 11.87 4.33
C ILE A 83 -3.85 10.76 4.52
N GLY A 84 -3.31 10.58 5.73
CA GLY A 84 -2.35 9.52 6.04
C GLY A 84 -2.93 8.12 5.80
N ASN A 85 -4.18 7.87 6.20
CA ASN A 85 -4.87 6.61 5.93
C ASN A 85 -5.14 6.40 4.43
N LEU A 86 -5.55 7.45 3.70
CA LEU A 86 -5.73 7.36 2.25
C LEU A 86 -4.41 7.02 1.54
N VAL A 87 -3.32 7.71 1.88
CA VAL A 87 -1.98 7.41 1.33
C VAL A 87 -1.60 5.96 1.60
N LEU A 88 -1.79 5.49 2.83
CA LEU A 88 -1.47 4.11 3.20
C LEU A 88 -2.27 3.10 2.37
N LEU A 89 -3.56 3.33 2.20
CA LEU A 89 -4.45 2.42 1.45
C LEU A 89 -4.16 2.47 -0.07
N ILE A 90 -3.94 3.65 -0.62
CA ILE A 90 -3.73 3.83 -2.06
C ILE A 90 -2.34 3.31 -2.46
N VAL A 91 -1.29 3.73 -1.78
CA VAL A 91 0.09 3.29 -2.07
C VAL A 91 0.25 1.79 -1.77
N GLY A 92 -0.22 1.36 -0.60
CA GLY A 92 -0.12 -0.05 -0.20
C GLY A 92 -0.94 -1.00 -1.08
N GLY A 93 -2.08 -0.56 -1.61
CA GLY A 93 -2.97 -1.38 -2.42
C GLY A 93 -2.69 -1.35 -3.92
N ASN A 94 -1.92 -0.39 -4.42
CA ASN A 94 -1.66 -0.24 -5.86
C ASN A 94 -0.37 -0.99 -6.27
N ASP A 95 0.79 -0.48 -5.90
CA ASP A 95 2.07 -0.96 -6.43
C ASP A 95 2.42 -2.39 -6.01
N THR A 96 2.23 -2.71 -4.74
CA THR A 96 2.55 -4.06 -4.25
C THR A 96 1.67 -5.12 -4.89
N THR A 97 0.37 -4.83 -5.06
CA THR A 97 -0.58 -5.74 -5.71
C THR A 97 -0.28 -5.89 -7.20
N ARG A 98 -0.05 -4.79 -7.91
CA ARG A 98 0.32 -4.79 -9.32
C ARG A 98 1.60 -5.59 -9.57
N ASN A 99 2.64 -5.33 -8.77
CA ASN A 99 3.92 -6.02 -8.90
C ASN A 99 3.80 -7.51 -8.55
N THR A 100 2.99 -7.87 -7.55
CA THR A 100 2.71 -9.27 -7.23
C THR A 100 2.03 -9.97 -8.41
N MET A 101 0.98 -9.38 -8.98
CA MET A 101 0.28 -9.98 -10.13
C MET A 101 1.20 -10.15 -11.34
N SER A 102 2.01 -9.15 -11.67
CA SER A 102 3.00 -9.25 -12.76
C SER A 102 4.05 -10.33 -12.45
N GLY A 103 4.51 -10.40 -11.20
CA GLY A 103 5.46 -11.40 -10.74
C GLY A 103 4.91 -12.83 -10.78
N ILE A 104 3.61 -13.04 -10.50
CA ILE A 104 2.95 -14.33 -10.66
C ILE A 104 3.00 -14.80 -12.12
N ILE A 105 2.67 -13.92 -13.06
CA ILE A 105 2.71 -14.25 -14.49
C ILE A 105 4.13 -14.61 -14.93
N HIS A 106 5.11 -13.82 -14.48
CA HIS A 106 6.52 -14.10 -14.75
C HIS A 106 6.97 -15.45 -14.16
N ALA A 107 6.65 -15.71 -12.89
CA ALA A 107 6.99 -16.98 -12.22
C ALA A 107 6.32 -18.19 -12.92
N PHE A 108 5.09 -18.09 -13.36
CA PHE A 108 4.42 -19.16 -14.12
C PHE A 108 5.01 -19.36 -15.52
N HIS A 109 5.69 -18.36 -16.08
CA HIS A 109 6.46 -18.53 -17.29
C HIS A 109 7.79 -19.24 -17.04
N GLU A 110 8.47 -18.90 -15.95
CA GLU A 110 9.74 -19.54 -15.55
C GLU A 110 9.58 -20.98 -15.05
N PHE A 111 8.42 -21.28 -14.40
CA PHE A 111 8.14 -22.58 -13.78
C PHE A 111 6.84 -23.20 -14.34
N PRO A 112 6.86 -23.66 -15.60
CA PRO A 112 5.64 -24.17 -16.28
C PRO A 112 5.00 -25.38 -15.59
N GLU A 113 5.77 -26.22 -14.91
CA GLU A 113 5.27 -27.36 -14.12
C GLU A 113 4.47 -26.89 -12.90
N GLN A 114 4.88 -25.81 -12.24
CA GLN A 114 4.16 -25.20 -11.12
C GLN A 114 2.86 -24.54 -11.61
N ARG A 115 2.93 -23.88 -12.74
CA ARG A 115 1.74 -23.34 -13.42
C ARG A 115 0.72 -24.43 -13.70
N LYS A 116 1.17 -25.59 -14.29
CA LYS A 116 0.29 -26.69 -14.58
C LYS A 116 -0.36 -27.27 -13.32
N ALA A 117 0.42 -27.48 -12.25
CA ALA A 117 -0.12 -27.95 -10.97
C ALA A 117 -1.22 -27.01 -10.42
N PHE A 118 -1.00 -25.70 -10.53
CA PHE A 118 -1.97 -24.66 -10.14
C PHE A 118 -3.23 -24.66 -11.03
N GLU A 119 -3.09 -24.92 -12.33
CA GLU A 119 -4.21 -24.99 -13.27
C GLU A 119 -5.06 -26.24 -13.01
N ASP A 120 -4.40 -27.36 -12.67
CA ASP A 120 -5.03 -28.68 -12.43
C ASP A 120 -5.75 -28.73 -11.06
N ASP A 121 -5.20 -28.04 -10.04
CA ASP A 121 -5.78 -28.04 -8.67
C ASP A 121 -5.93 -26.63 -8.10
N LYS A 122 -7.16 -26.12 -8.13
CA LYS A 122 -7.49 -24.78 -7.60
C LYS A 122 -7.46 -24.68 -6.07
N SER A 123 -7.40 -25.80 -5.36
CA SER A 123 -7.22 -25.78 -3.90
C SER A 123 -5.85 -25.22 -3.47
N LEU A 124 -4.88 -25.20 -4.40
CA LEU A 124 -3.56 -24.61 -4.19
C LEU A 124 -3.54 -23.08 -4.18
N ILE A 125 -4.63 -22.41 -4.59
CA ILE A 125 -4.66 -20.92 -4.71
C ILE A 125 -4.15 -20.21 -3.45
N PRO A 126 -4.60 -20.53 -2.22
CA PRO A 126 -4.12 -19.81 -1.04
C PRO A 126 -2.61 -19.92 -0.84
N ASN A 127 -2.05 -21.14 -1.01
CA ASN A 127 -0.62 -21.38 -0.87
C ASN A 127 0.19 -20.75 -2.01
N ALA A 128 -0.32 -20.84 -3.25
CA ALA A 128 0.32 -20.26 -4.42
C ALA A 128 0.42 -18.72 -4.29
N VAL A 129 -0.61 -18.05 -3.78
CA VAL A 129 -0.57 -16.59 -3.53
C VAL A 129 0.53 -16.24 -2.54
N GLN A 130 0.62 -16.95 -1.40
CA GLN A 130 1.65 -16.71 -0.39
C GLN A 130 3.06 -16.95 -0.96
N GLU A 131 3.25 -18.04 -1.68
CA GLU A 131 4.53 -18.37 -2.31
C GLU A 131 4.94 -17.35 -3.38
N CYS A 132 4.01 -16.88 -4.20
CA CYS A 132 4.27 -15.84 -5.19
C CYS A 132 4.67 -14.50 -4.54
N ILE A 133 4.03 -14.13 -3.42
CA ILE A 133 4.42 -12.94 -2.64
C ILE A 133 5.84 -13.11 -2.09
N ARG A 134 6.15 -14.28 -1.51
CA ARG A 134 7.48 -14.60 -1.00
C ARG A 134 8.52 -14.53 -2.12
N TYR A 135 8.29 -15.22 -3.24
CA TYR A 135 9.21 -15.31 -4.37
C TYR A 135 9.46 -13.95 -5.02
N GLN A 136 8.41 -13.20 -5.31
CA GLN A 136 8.48 -11.87 -5.94
C GLN A 136 8.99 -10.80 -4.97
N THR A 137 8.63 -10.88 -3.70
CA THR A 137 8.94 -9.88 -2.67
C THR A 137 8.71 -8.45 -3.17
N PRO A 138 7.46 -8.04 -3.41
CA PRO A 138 7.14 -6.74 -4.03
C PRO A 138 7.66 -5.55 -3.21
N LEU A 139 7.74 -5.72 -1.88
CA LEU A 139 8.37 -4.78 -0.96
C LEU A 139 9.74 -5.33 -0.53
N LYS A 140 10.80 -4.75 -1.08
CA LYS A 140 12.17 -5.26 -0.90
C LYS A 140 12.70 -5.10 0.52
N HIS A 141 12.40 -3.96 1.15
CA HIS A 141 12.85 -3.62 2.50
C HIS A 141 11.96 -2.59 3.15
N MET A 142 12.03 -2.50 4.47
CA MET A 142 11.43 -1.42 5.25
C MET A 142 12.43 -0.91 6.29
N ARG A 143 12.37 0.40 6.55
CA ARG A 143 13.22 1.05 7.56
C ARG A 143 12.42 1.29 8.84
N ARG A 144 13.09 1.14 9.97
CA ARG A 144 12.62 1.56 11.30
C ARG A 144 13.61 2.54 11.91
N THR A 145 13.13 3.42 12.77
CA THR A 145 13.98 4.22 13.64
C THR A 145 13.90 3.65 15.05
N CYS A 146 15.05 3.35 15.64
CA CYS A 146 15.10 2.88 17.01
C CYS A 146 14.62 3.98 17.97
N THR A 147 13.69 3.69 18.84
CA THR A 147 13.10 4.68 19.77
C THR A 147 13.79 4.72 21.13
N GLN A 148 14.52 3.67 21.50
CA GLN A 148 15.29 3.56 22.73
C GLN A 148 16.48 2.65 22.50
N ASP A 149 17.53 2.79 23.30
CA ASP A 149 18.69 1.91 23.24
C ASP A 149 18.25 0.46 23.47
N THR A 150 18.73 -0.43 22.61
CA THR A 150 18.38 -1.86 22.65
C THR A 150 19.53 -2.71 22.11
N GLU A 151 19.41 -4.01 22.32
CA GLU A 151 20.33 -5.00 21.75
C GLU A 151 19.56 -5.97 20.87
N LEU A 152 20.12 -6.26 19.69
CA LEU A 152 19.59 -7.26 18.78
C LEU A 152 20.72 -8.19 18.32
N PHE A 153 20.63 -9.47 18.66
CA PHE A 153 21.65 -10.48 18.34
C PHE A 153 23.08 -10.08 18.74
N GLY A 154 23.26 -9.50 19.94
CA GLY A 154 24.56 -9.06 20.46
C GLY A 154 25.06 -7.73 19.87
N GLN A 155 24.30 -7.08 18.99
CA GLN A 155 24.61 -5.75 18.45
C GLN A 155 23.84 -4.66 19.21
N GLN A 156 24.57 -3.67 19.71
CA GLN A 156 23.96 -2.50 20.34
C GLN A 156 23.37 -1.59 19.26
N ILE A 157 22.13 -1.17 19.46
CA ILE A 157 21.41 -0.22 18.60
C ILE A 157 20.98 0.96 19.47
N THR A 158 21.39 2.15 19.11
CA THR A 158 21.13 3.36 19.87
C THR A 158 19.83 4.04 19.43
N ALA A 159 19.17 4.73 20.34
CA ALA A 159 18.01 5.55 20.01
C ALA A 159 18.35 6.55 18.88
N GLY A 160 17.50 6.58 17.84
CA GLY A 160 17.73 7.35 16.62
C GLY A 160 18.35 6.58 15.46
N ASP A 161 18.96 5.42 15.71
CA ASP A 161 19.55 4.60 14.65
C ASP A 161 18.49 4.12 13.65
N LYS A 162 18.93 3.96 12.38
CA LYS A 162 18.11 3.47 11.29
C LYS A 162 18.39 1.99 11.06
N VAL A 163 17.37 1.17 11.30
CA VAL A 163 17.43 -0.28 11.10
C VAL A 163 16.64 -0.64 9.84
N VAL A 164 17.27 -1.33 8.91
CA VAL A 164 16.66 -1.79 7.66
C VAL A 164 16.38 -3.28 7.73
N LEU A 165 15.12 -3.66 7.52
CA LEU A 165 14.69 -5.05 7.41
C LEU A 165 14.67 -5.44 5.93
N TRP A 166 15.55 -6.34 5.53
CA TRP A 166 15.67 -6.82 4.16
C TRP A 166 14.76 -8.03 3.93
N TYR A 167 13.51 -7.80 3.54
CA TYR A 167 12.55 -8.86 3.27
C TYR A 167 12.99 -9.77 2.13
N ASN A 168 13.67 -9.19 1.13
CA ASN A 168 14.18 -9.97 -0.01
C ASN A 168 15.22 -11.02 0.42
N SER A 169 16.03 -10.74 1.44
CA SER A 169 16.94 -11.72 2.03
C SER A 169 16.16 -12.77 2.84
N ALA A 170 15.37 -12.32 3.81
CA ALA A 170 14.62 -13.21 4.68
C ALA A 170 13.66 -14.18 3.94
N ASN A 171 13.16 -13.78 2.77
CA ASN A 171 12.30 -14.62 1.95
C ASN A 171 13.05 -15.67 1.12
N ARG A 172 14.40 -15.66 1.13
CA ARG A 172 15.24 -16.57 0.33
C ARG A 172 16.21 -17.41 1.15
N ASP A 173 16.17 -17.30 2.46
CA ASP A 173 16.96 -18.11 3.40
C ASP A 173 16.42 -19.55 3.53
#